data_e258d0cafb2b8948647b73bfa9b2b23b
#
_entry.id   e258d0cafb2b8948647b73bfa9b2b23b
#
_cell.length_a   1.000
_cell.length_b   1.000
_cell.length_c   1.000
_cell.angle_alpha   90.00
_cell.angle_beta   90.00
_cell.angle_gamma   90.00
#
_symmetry.space_group_name_H-M   'P 1'
#
loop_
_entity.id
_entity.type
_entity.pdbx_description
1 polymer ?
#
loop_
_entity_poly.entity_id
_entity_poly.type
_entity_poly.pdbx_seq_one_letter_code
_entity_poly.pdbx_strand_id
1 'polypeptide(L)'
;MMDQLKHECGIAMIRLRKPLAYYEKKYGTHRYALEKLYLMMEKQHNRGQEGAGLACVKLDQKPGHEYMYREKAEGKDAITKVFQSVYHQISHPAEDEPEAPVPYIGEMYMGHLRYSTTGKGGLKYVHPFLRRNNWKAKNLCLCGNFNMTNISEVFDFLTSQGQYPRIYSDSYILLELMGHRLDREVERLFAEAQQMGLEGLDITRFIDSHVQIANVLRTTMPHFDGGYVMCGLTGSGEFFAMRDPAGIRPAFYYVDDEVVAVASERPVLQTTFAVDASDICELAPGRAIMVNAAGDLNFEQIIEPAKYQACSFERIYFSRGNDFDIHRERKLLGFQLRDAILKSIDGDIEHSVFSYIPNTAEVAYHGMMDGIRQHCVDIGKPLSLVRSEKVVWKDIKLRTFITEGTSRNNLAAHVYDITFGTVQPGVDNLVVIDDSIVRGTTLRESIIQILDRLHPRKIVIVSSAPQIRYPDFYGIDMSRIGEFIAFQAAVALIEERGMHSLLDEVYEECKGNESGNPVRRIYEPFTADELNLKMVELLQPATVQTPIELVFQSLEGLHQAIPNHPGDWYFSGKYPTPGGERLCRISYTQWYEARKN
;
A
#
# COMPACT_ATOMS: atom_id res chain seq x y z
N MET A 1 20.58 5.17 -1.52
CA MET A 1 19.22 4.74 -1.90
C MET A 1 18.28 5.86 -1.54
N MET A 2 17.53 6.43 -2.48
CA MET A 2 16.59 7.52 -2.18
C MET A 2 15.54 7.04 -1.19
N ASP A 3 15.28 7.89 -0.21
CA ASP A 3 14.33 7.66 0.90
C ASP A 3 12.87 7.87 0.45
N GLN A 4 12.51 7.41 -0.72
CA GLN A 4 11.11 7.34 -1.11
C GLN A 4 10.50 6.12 -0.43
N LEU A 5 9.54 6.36 0.46
CA LEU A 5 8.64 5.31 0.92
C LEU A 5 8.15 4.55 -0.30
N LYS A 6 8.43 3.28 -0.29
CA LYS A 6 8.03 2.42 -1.37
C LYS A 6 6.55 2.09 -1.18
N HIS A 7 5.82 2.14 -2.29
CA HIS A 7 4.35 2.08 -2.32
C HIS A 7 3.83 0.65 -2.09
N GLU A 8 2.56 0.55 -1.74
CA GLU A 8 1.84 -0.71 -1.57
C GLU A 8 1.33 -1.26 -2.90
N CYS A 9 1.04 -2.58 -2.92
CA CYS A 9 0.45 -3.25 -4.08
C CYS A 9 -0.95 -2.71 -4.43
N GLY A 10 -1.31 -2.75 -5.72
CA GLY A 10 -2.64 -2.43 -6.23
C GLY A 10 -3.36 -3.66 -6.75
N ILE A 11 -4.64 -3.81 -6.42
CA ILE A 11 -5.51 -4.87 -6.94
C ILE A 11 -6.58 -4.29 -7.86
N ALA A 12 -6.94 -5.04 -8.89
CA ALA A 12 -8.05 -4.74 -9.78
C ALA A 12 -8.74 -6.03 -10.19
N MET A 13 -10.05 -6.13 -10.02
CA MET A 13 -10.82 -7.32 -10.43
C MET A 13 -12.10 -6.92 -11.14
N ILE A 14 -12.50 -7.70 -12.14
CA ILE A 14 -13.74 -7.52 -12.87
C ILE A 14 -14.40 -8.88 -13.13
N ARG A 15 -15.68 -9.00 -12.82
CA ARG A 15 -16.58 -10.10 -13.18
C ARG A 15 -17.71 -9.56 -14.04
N LEU A 16 -17.81 -10.03 -15.27
CA LEU A 16 -18.93 -9.74 -16.17
C LEU A 16 -20.17 -10.54 -15.76
N ARG A 17 -21.31 -9.89 -15.63
CA ARG A 17 -22.58 -10.51 -15.21
C ARG A 17 -23.49 -10.90 -16.37
N LYS A 18 -23.15 -10.50 -17.59
CA LYS A 18 -23.86 -10.85 -18.82
C LYS A 18 -22.93 -11.68 -19.73
N PRO A 19 -23.47 -12.43 -20.69
CA PRO A 19 -22.65 -13.12 -21.68
C PRO A 19 -21.79 -12.15 -22.51
N LEU A 20 -20.64 -12.59 -23.00
CA LEU A 20 -19.72 -11.76 -23.81
C LEU A 20 -20.39 -11.09 -25.00
N ALA A 21 -21.32 -11.79 -25.68
CA ALA A 21 -22.09 -11.24 -26.81
C ALA A 21 -22.92 -10.00 -26.43
N TYR A 22 -23.32 -9.84 -25.17
CA TYR A 22 -24.01 -8.63 -24.71
C TYR A 22 -23.10 -7.41 -24.80
N TYR A 23 -21.85 -7.54 -24.35
CA TYR A 23 -20.87 -6.43 -24.36
C TYR A 23 -20.45 -6.08 -25.77
N GLU A 24 -20.28 -7.08 -26.64
CA GLU A 24 -20.01 -6.87 -28.07
C GLU A 24 -21.14 -6.07 -28.71
N LYS A 25 -22.39 -6.43 -28.47
CA LYS A 25 -23.55 -5.72 -29.01
C LYS A 25 -23.68 -4.29 -28.46
N LYS A 26 -23.43 -4.08 -27.14
CA LYS A 26 -23.64 -2.80 -26.46
C LYS A 26 -22.48 -1.83 -26.66
N TYR A 27 -21.24 -2.35 -26.58
CA TYR A 27 -20.01 -1.54 -26.54
C TYR A 27 -19.14 -1.71 -27.80
N GLY A 28 -19.56 -2.56 -28.76
CA GLY A 28 -18.83 -2.81 -29.99
C GLY A 28 -17.57 -3.67 -29.83
N THR A 29 -17.39 -4.30 -28.66
CA THR A 29 -16.19 -5.10 -28.35
C THR A 29 -16.47 -6.19 -27.32
N HIS A 30 -15.95 -7.38 -27.58
CA HIS A 30 -15.89 -8.46 -26.59
C HIS A 30 -14.74 -8.29 -25.57
N ARG A 31 -13.88 -7.27 -25.75
CA ARG A 31 -12.75 -6.92 -24.87
C ARG A 31 -13.10 -5.92 -23.77
N TYR A 32 -14.39 -5.60 -23.60
CA TYR A 32 -14.86 -4.59 -22.65
C TYR A 32 -14.19 -4.70 -21.27
N ALA A 33 -14.23 -5.88 -20.65
CA ALA A 33 -13.65 -6.05 -19.32
C ALA A 33 -12.11 -5.94 -19.30
N LEU A 34 -11.43 -6.42 -20.35
CA LEU A 34 -9.98 -6.28 -20.49
C LEU A 34 -9.56 -4.80 -20.62
N GLU A 35 -10.31 -4.01 -21.37
CA GLU A 35 -10.08 -2.57 -21.53
C GLU A 35 -10.36 -1.81 -20.24
N LYS A 36 -11.42 -2.18 -19.51
CA LYS A 36 -11.69 -1.64 -18.17
C LYS A 36 -10.61 -2.01 -17.15
N LEU A 37 -10.12 -3.25 -17.17
CA LEU A 37 -9.01 -3.68 -16.32
C LEU A 37 -7.72 -2.88 -16.57
N TYR A 38 -7.41 -2.63 -17.85
CA TYR A 38 -6.28 -1.77 -18.23
C TYR A 38 -6.40 -0.39 -17.56
N LEU A 39 -7.56 0.25 -17.67
CA LEU A 39 -7.81 1.56 -17.04
C LEU A 39 -7.70 1.48 -15.52
N MET A 40 -8.24 0.44 -14.89
CA MET A 40 -8.13 0.27 -13.44
C MET A 40 -6.66 0.14 -13.01
N MET A 41 -5.85 -0.61 -13.73
CA MET A 41 -4.42 -0.77 -13.43
C MET A 41 -3.65 0.55 -13.66
N GLU A 42 -3.89 1.25 -14.78
CA GLU A 42 -3.26 2.55 -15.04
C GLU A 42 -3.66 3.63 -14.00
N LYS A 43 -4.94 3.64 -13.57
CA LYS A 43 -5.42 4.61 -12.58
C LYS A 43 -4.89 4.38 -11.17
N GLN A 44 -4.26 3.25 -10.88
CA GLN A 44 -3.59 2.98 -9.61
C GLN A 44 -2.10 2.62 -9.77
N HIS A 45 -1.46 3.08 -10.86
CA HIS A 45 -0.02 2.87 -11.10
C HIS A 45 0.87 3.47 -10.01
N ASN A 46 0.36 4.41 -9.21
CA ASN A 46 1.02 4.94 -8.03
C ASN A 46 1.34 3.83 -7.00
N ARG A 47 0.56 2.75 -6.93
CA ARG A 47 0.74 1.69 -5.94
C ARG A 47 1.87 0.72 -6.30
N GLY A 48 2.01 0.29 -7.54
CA GLY A 48 3.03 -0.69 -7.91
C GLY A 48 3.75 -0.37 -9.20
N GLN A 49 5.08 -0.22 -9.15
CA GLN A 49 5.91 0.15 -10.30
C GLN A 49 7.04 -0.87 -10.59
N GLU A 50 7.12 -1.97 -9.86
CA GLU A 50 8.17 -2.99 -10.04
C GLU A 50 7.73 -4.17 -10.88
N GLY A 51 6.44 -4.37 -11.00
CA GLY A 51 5.87 -5.42 -11.82
C GLY A 51 4.35 -5.32 -11.91
N ALA A 52 3.81 -5.93 -12.94
CA ALA A 52 2.36 -6.04 -13.17
C ALA A 52 2.02 -7.44 -13.67
N GLY A 53 0.80 -7.86 -13.42
CA GLY A 53 0.29 -9.09 -13.98
C GLY A 53 -1.22 -9.09 -14.10
N LEU A 54 -1.69 -9.94 -15.00
CA LEU A 54 -3.08 -10.12 -15.33
C LEU A 54 -3.42 -11.60 -15.36
N ALA A 55 -4.60 -11.97 -14.89
CA ALA A 55 -5.21 -13.27 -15.17
C ALA A 55 -6.62 -13.09 -15.71
N CYS A 56 -7.03 -14.05 -16.55
CA CYS A 56 -8.36 -14.12 -17.11
C CYS A 56 -8.88 -15.56 -17.00
N VAL A 57 -10.16 -15.71 -16.66
CA VAL A 57 -10.84 -17.00 -16.70
C VAL A 57 -12.01 -16.88 -17.66
N LYS A 58 -12.08 -17.86 -18.57
CA LYS A 58 -13.17 -18.04 -19.52
C LYS A 58 -14.07 -19.18 -19.05
N LEU A 59 -15.33 -18.87 -18.84
CA LEU A 59 -16.33 -19.87 -18.47
C LEU A 59 -16.70 -20.75 -19.67
N ASP A 60 -17.40 -21.86 -19.41
CA ASP A 60 -18.01 -22.76 -20.43
C ASP A 60 -17.04 -23.30 -21.49
N GLN A 61 -15.76 -23.53 -21.10
CA GLN A 61 -14.82 -24.16 -22.01
C GLN A 61 -14.95 -25.69 -21.97
N LYS A 62 -14.84 -26.31 -23.15
CA LYS A 62 -14.80 -27.77 -23.31
C LYS A 62 -13.46 -28.33 -22.85
N PRO A 63 -13.41 -29.58 -22.39
CA PRO A 63 -12.14 -30.27 -22.17
C PRO A 63 -11.25 -30.25 -23.41
N GLY A 64 -9.95 -30.03 -23.21
CA GLY A 64 -8.97 -29.88 -24.29
C GLY A 64 -8.63 -28.43 -24.63
N HIS A 65 -9.39 -27.44 -24.14
CA HIS A 65 -9.09 -26.03 -24.33
C HIS A 65 -8.65 -25.34 -23.03
N GLU A 66 -7.73 -24.38 -23.15
CA GLU A 66 -7.31 -23.54 -22.02
C GLU A 66 -8.46 -22.59 -21.62
N TYR A 67 -8.61 -22.39 -20.30
CA TYR A 67 -9.67 -21.53 -19.74
C TYR A 67 -9.15 -20.56 -18.68
N MET A 68 -7.89 -20.71 -18.22
CA MET A 68 -7.24 -19.79 -17.28
C MET A 68 -5.94 -19.27 -17.88
N TYR A 69 -5.93 -18.01 -18.24
CA TYR A 69 -4.78 -17.33 -18.81
C TYR A 69 -4.11 -16.44 -17.80
N ARG A 70 -2.79 -16.30 -17.89
CA ARG A 70 -2.02 -15.41 -17.01
C ARG A 70 -0.84 -14.82 -17.76
N GLU A 71 -0.65 -13.50 -17.64
CA GLU A 71 0.50 -12.77 -18.16
C GLU A 71 1.14 -11.92 -17.04
N LYS A 72 2.47 -11.79 -17.05
CA LYS A 72 3.22 -11.03 -16.05
C LYS A 72 4.43 -10.34 -16.66
N ALA A 73 4.77 -9.15 -16.16
CA ALA A 73 5.97 -8.43 -16.55
C ALA A 73 6.61 -7.71 -15.35
N GLU A 74 7.88 -7.38 -15.48
CA GLU A 74 8.66 -6.61 -14.53
C GLU A 74 9.11 -5.27 -15.09
N GLY A 75 9.40 -4.34 -14.18
CA GLY A 75 9.91 -3.00 -14.47
C GLY A 75 8.81 -1.95 -14.50
N LYS A 76 9.24 -0.69 -14.68
CA LYS A 76 8.37 0.49 -14.62
C LYS A 76 7.28 0.53 -15.70
N ASP A 77 7.53 -0.14 -16.81
CA ASP A 77 6.64 -0.28 -17.95
C ASP A 77 5.87 -1.62 -17.97
N ALA A 78 5.80 -2.30 -16.81
CA ALA A 78 5.22 -3.64 -16.69
C ALA A 78 3.75 -3.70 -17.15
N ILE A 79 2.92 -2.70 -16.85
CA ILE A 79 1.52 -2.64 -17.32
C ILE A 79 1.49 -2.68 -18.85
N THR A 80 2.24 -1.80 -19.49
CA THR A 80 2.31 -1.72 -20.94
C THR A 80 2.76 -3.05 -21.57
N LYS A 81 3.81 -3.66 -21.01
CA LYS A 81 4.32 -4.96 -21.47
C LYS A 81 3.29 -6.08 -21.36
N VAL A 82 2.60 -6.17 -20.23
CA VAL A 82 1.55 -7.18 -20.01
C VAL A 82 0.46 -7.02 -21.05
N PHE A 83 -0.07 -5.82 -21.25
CA PHE A 83 -1.16 -5.61 -22.20
C PHE A 83 -0.71 -5.75 -23.65
N GLN A 84 0.50 -5.34 -24.02
CA GLN A 84 1.07 -5.60 -25.35
C GLN A 84 1.16 -7.10 -25.64
N SER A 85 1.66 -7.90 -24.68
CA SER A 85 1.71 -9.36 -24.82
C SER A 85 0.31 -9.96 -24.99
N VAL A 86 -0.65 -9.54 -24.15
CA VAL A 86 -2.04 -10.02 -24.21
C VAL A 86 -2.70 -9.67 -25.55
N TYR A 87 -2.58 -8.42 -26.01
CA TYR A 87 -3.15 -8.02 -27.29
C TYR A 87 -2.48 -8.71 -28.47
N HIS A 88 -1.19 -8.98 -28.40
CA HIS A 88 -0.50 -9.78 -29.41
C HIS A 88 -1.08 -11.19 -29.49
N GLN A 89 -1.28 -11.87 -28.36
CA GLN A 89 -1.87 -13.21 -28.31
C GLN A 89 -3.33 -13.22 -28.79
N ILE A 90 -4.12 -12.18 -28.50
CA ILE A 90 -5.49 -12.05 -29.02
C ILE A 90 -5.50 -11.90 -30.54
N SER A 91 -4.55 -11.15 -31.12
CA SER A 91 -4.50 -10.85 -32.55
C SER A 91 -3.84 -11.96 -33.37
N HIS A 92 -3.08 -12.85 -32.74
CA HIS A 92 -2.38 -13.96 -33.38
C HIS A 92 -2.71 -15.26 -32.61
N PRO A 93 -3.97 -15.76 -32.71
CA PRO A 93 -4.31 -17.05 -32.13
C PRO A 93 -3.47 -18.16 -32.77
N ALA A 94 -3.28 -19.26 -32.07
CA ALA A 94 -2.48 -20.38 -32.54
C ALA A 94 -3.05 -20.90 -33.87
N GLU A 95 -2.23 -20.91 -34.94
CA GLU A 95 -2.64 -21.34 -36.29
C GLU A 95 -2.98 -22.83 -36.35
N ASP A 96 -2.39 -23.61 -35.42
CA ASP A 96 -2.54 -25.07 -35.37
C ASP A 96 -3.88 -25.54 -34.76
N GLU A 97 -4.66 -24.64 -34.15
CA GLU A 97 -5.95 -24.94 -33.52
C GLU A 97 -7.02 -23.91 -33.90
N PRO A 98 -7.60 -23.98 -35.10
CA PRO A 98 -8.58 -22.96 -35.58
C PRO A 98 -9.85 -22.85 -34.72
N GLU A 99 -10.20 -23.89 -33.96
CA GLU A 99 -11.36 -23.90 -33.04
C GLU A 99 -10.99 -23.50 -31.61
N ALA A 100 -9.71 -23.19 -31.35
CA ALA A 100 -9.28 -22.79 -30.00
C ALA A 100 -9.93 -21.45 -29.59
N PRO A 101 -10.33 -21.30 -28.31
CA PRO A 101 -10.90 -20.05 -27.84
C PRO A 101 -9.85 -18.93 -27.90
N VAL A 102 -10.30 -17.72 -28.25
CA VAL A 102 -9.43 -16.54 -28.26
C VAL A 102 -8.88 -16.35 -26.84
N PRO A 103 -7.55 -16.32 -26.67
CA PRO A 103 -6.94 -16.17 -25.35
C PRO A 103 -7.32 -14.83 -24.71
N TYR A 104 -7.37 -14.79 -23.38
CA TYR A 104 -7.69 -13.60 -22.58
C TYR A 104 -9.06 -12.94 -22.87
N ILE A 105 -9.95 -13.58 -23.61
CA ILE A 105 -11.34 -13.13 -23.78
C ILE A 105 -12.22 -14.02 -22.92
N GLY A 106 -12.63 -13.54 -21.77
CA GLY A 106 -13.39 -14.28 -20.77
C GLY A 106 -14.29 -13.37 -19.93
N GLU A 107 -14.91 -13.94 -18.90
CA GLU A 107 -15.88 -13.27 -18.04
C GLU A 107 -15.30 -12.79 -16.71
N MET A 108 -14.11 -13.27 -16.34
CA MET A 108 -13.46 -12.91 -15.10
C MET A 108 -12.03 -12.45 -15.33
N TYR A 109 -11.68 -11.35 -14.70
CA TYR A 109 -10.34 -10.76 -14.80
C TYR A 109 -9.79 -10.36 -13.43
N MET A 110 -8.47 -10.47 -13.33
CA MET A 110 -7.70 -10.08 -12.17
C MET A 110 -6.45 -9.35 -12.64
N GLY A 111 -6.20 -8.16 -12.12
CA GLY A 111 -5.00 -7.38 -12.35
C GLY A 111 -4.30 -7.07 -11.04
N HIS A 112 -2.97 -7.00 -11.07
CA HIS A 112 -2.16 -6.69 -9.91
C HIS A 112 -0.97 -5.82 -10.29
N LEU A 113 -0.71 -4.82 -9.43
CA LEU A 113 0.46 -3.96 -9.48
C LEU A 113 1.34 -4.27 -8.30
N ARG A 114 2.56 -4.74 -8.57
CA ARG A 114 3.48 -5.17 -7.52
C ARG A 114 4.38 -4.06 -7.09
N TYR A 115 4.50 -3.97 -5.76
CA TYR A 115 5.58 -3.32 -5.08
C TYR A 115 6.26 -4.30 -4.12
N SER A 116 7.60 -4.36 -4.09
CA SER A 116 8.38 -5.27 -3.26
C SER A 116 8.81 -4.56 -1.97
N THR A 117 8.14 -4.84 -0.86
CA THR A 117 8.47 -4.26 0.45
C THR A 117 9.58 -5.02 1.16
N THR A 118 9.43 -6.33 1.30
CA THR A 118 10.38 -7.21 2.03
C THR A 118 10.85 -8.39 1.20
N GLY A 119 10.26 -8.64 0.03
CA GLY A 119 10.48 -9.82 -0.79
C GLY A 119 11.62 -9.69 -1.79
N LYS A 120 12.06 -10.85 -2.30
CA LYS A 120 13.01 -10.94 -3.40
C LYS A 120 12.40 -10.40 -4.69
N GLY A 121 13.18 -9.69 -5.52
CA GLY A 121 12.80 -9.28 -6.86
C GLY A 121 12.70 -10.48 -7.82
N GLY A 122 12.12 -10.26 -9.00
CA GLY A 122 12.06 -11.22 -10.07
C GLY A 122 10.63 -11.62 -10.45
N LEU A 123 10.44 -11.96 -11.73
CA LEU A 123 9.14 -12.29 -12.34
C LEU A 123 8.36 -13.39 -11.58
N LYS A 124 9.08 -14.31 -10.94
CA LYS A 124 8.47 -15.40 -10.15
C LYS A 124 7.67 -14.88 -8.94
N TYR A 125 7.95 -13.67 -8.46
CA TYR A 125 7.26 -13.06 -7.33
C TYR A 125 6.19 -12.03 -7.75
N VAL A 126 6.04 -11.76 -9.05
CA VAL A 126 4.97 -10.91 -9.57
C VAL A 126 3.65 -11.68 -9.52
N HIS A 127 2.60 -11.06 -9.00
CA HIS A 127 1.23 -11.58 -9.02
C HIS A 127 0.60 -11.40 -10.43
N PRO A 128 -0.44 -12.20 -10.77
CA PRO A 128 -1.08 -13.25 -9.98
C PRO A 128 -0.28 -14.54 -9.93
N PHE A 129 -0.47 -15.31 -8.84
CA PHE A 129 0.01 -16.68 -8.71
C PHE A 129 -1.06 -17.64 -9.21
N LEU A 130 -0.66 -18.72 -9.90
CA LEU A 130 -1.56 -19.69 -10.47
C LEU A 130 -1.15 -21.10 -10.04
N ARG A 131 -2.07 -21.79 -9.38
CA ARG A 131 -2.02 -23.21 -9.05
C ARG A 131 -2.81 -23.98 -10.10
N ARG A 132 -2.17 -24.96 -10.75
CA ARG A 132 -2.76 -25.80 -11.79
C ARG A 132 -3.06 -27.20 -11.26
N ASN A 133 -4.19 -27.73 -11.72
CA ASN A 133 -4.63 -29.10 -11.45
C ASN A 133 -5.46 -29.62 -12.64
N ASN A 134 -5.55 -30.95 -12.81
CA ASN A 134 -6.41 -31.56 -13.83
C ASN A 134 -7.91 -31.41 -13.54
N TRP A 135 -8.29 -31.26 -12.25
CA TRP A 135 -9.64 -30.90 -11.86
C TRP A 135 -9.83 -29.40 -12.05
N LYS A 136 -10.79 -29.03 -12.88
CA LYS A 136 -11.11 -27.62 -13.18
C LYS A 136 -11.32 -26.80 -11.91
N ALA A 137 -12.15 -27.28 -11.00
CA ALA A 137 -12.46 -26.61 -9.74
C ALA A 137 -11.27 -26.50 -8.76
N LYS A 138 -10.20 -27.30 -8.91
CA LYS A 138 -8.99 -27.20 -8.08
C LYS A 138 -7.96 -26.19 -8.60
N ASN A 139 -8.20 -25.56 -9.75
CA ASN A 139 -7.34 -24.49 -10.26
C ASN A 139 -7.68 -23.18 -9.54
N LEU A 140 -6.64 -22.50 -9.06
CA LEU A 140 -6.77 -21.27 -8.29
C LEU A 140 -5.75 -20.24 -8.77
N CYS A 141 -6.22 -19.06 -9.11
CA CYS A 141 -5.42 -17.87 -9.33
C CYS A 141 -5.58 -16.90 -8.16
N LEU A 142 -4.47 -16.42 -7.58
CA LEU A 142 -4.47 -15.57 -6.39
C LEU A 142 -3.62 -14.32 -6.60
N CYS A 143 -4.13 -13.17 -6.20
CA CYS A 143 -3.35 -11.96 -6.00
C CYS A 143 -3.82 -11.20 -4.74
N GLY A 144 -3.12 -10.16 -4.36
CA GLY A 144 -3.58 -9.34 -3.24
C GLY A 144 -2.58 -8.26 -2.84
N ASN A 145 -3.08 -7.32 -2.06
CA ASN A 145 -2.29 -6.39 -1.28
C ASN A 145 -2.22 -6.92 0.14
N PHE A 146 -1.13 -7.57 0.50
CA PHE A 146 -0.99 -8.21 1.81
C PHE A 146 0.46 -8.30 2.27
N ASN A 147 0.62 -8.30 3.59
CA ASN A 147 1.85 -8.71 4.27
C ASN A 147 1.47 -9.48 5.54
N MET A 148 1.97 -10.71 5.64
CA MET A 148 1.70 -11.59 6.77
C MET A 148 2.80 -11.47 7.81
N THR A 149 2.41 -11.30 9.05
CA THR A 149 3.34 -11.24 10.19
C THR A 149 3.71 -12.62 10.72
N ASN A 150 2.99 -13.67 10.29
CA ASN A 150 3.13 -15.04 10.78
C ASN A 150 3.34 -16.09 9.68
N ILE A 151 4.00 -15.71 8.59
CA ILE A 151 4.17 -16.61 7.44
C ILE A 151 4.93 -17.91 7.78
N SER A 152 5.86 -17.88 8.74
CA SER A 152 6.54 -19.08 9.23
C SER A 152 5.58 -20.08 9.87
N GLU A 153 4.64 -19.59 10.68
CA GLU A 153 3.63 -20.42 11.34
C GLU A 153 2.70 -21.07 10.32
N VAL A 154 2.30 -20.30 9.28
CA VAL A 154 1.50 -20.84 8.17
C VAL A 154 2.27 -21.90 7.37
N PHE A 155 3.57 -21.69 7.16
CA PHE A 155 4.44 -22.67 6.51
C PHE A 155 4.55 -23.96 7.33
N ASP A 156 4.81 -23.84 8.63
CA ASP A 156 4.90 -24.98 9.55
C ASP A 156 3.57 -25.73 9.65
N PHE A 157 2.46 -25.01 9.63
CA PHE A 157 1.14 -25.61 9.57
C PHE A 157 0.94 -26.45 8.30
N LEU A 158 1.30 -25.92 7.12
CA LEU A 158 1.21 -26.67 5.86
C LEU A 158 2.07 -27.94 5.87
N THR A 159 3.30 -27.85 6.36
CA THR A 159 4.21 -29.00 6.44
C THR A 159 3.72 -30.05 7.44
N SER A 160 3.11 -29.63 8.55
CA SER A 160 2.46 -30.54 9.50
C SER A 160 1.26 -31.31 8.91
N GLN A 161 0.61 -30.73 7.88
CA GLN A 161 -0.46 -31.40 7.13
C GLN A 161 0.05 -32.26 5.97
N GLY A 162 1.38 -32.51 5.88
CA GLY A 162 2.00 -33.30 4.83
C GLY A 162 2.17 -32.57 3.49
N GLN A 163 1.91 -31.26 3.45
CA GLN A 163 2.18 -30.45 2.26
C GLN A 163 3.68 -30.15 2.13
N TYR A 164 4.14 -29.94 0.91
CA TYR A 164 5.55 -29.66 0.64
C TYR A 164 5.70 -28.41 -0.25
N PRO A 165 5.53 -27.17 0.31
CA PRO A 165 5.66 -25.94 -0.45
C PRO A 165 7.09 -25.81 -1.04
N ARG A 166 7.19 -25.56 -2.34
CA ARG A 166 8.47 -25.52 -3.07
C ARG A 166 9.19 -24.18 -2.96
N ILE A 167 8.46 -23.12 -2.62
CA ILE A 167 8.99 -21.75 -2.56
C ILE A 167 8.58 -21.14 -1.22
N TYR A 168 9.58 -20.66 -0.47
CA TYR A 168 9.33 -19.92 0.75
C TYR A 168 9.11 -18.44 0.39
N SER A 169 7.85 -18.09 0.17
CA SER A 169 7.36 -16.71 0.06
C SER A 169 5.91 -16.68 0.52
N ASP A 170 5.49 -15.57 1.10
CA ASP A 170 4.13 -15.37 1.61
C ASP A 170 3.07 -15.72 0.56
N SER A 171 3.14 -15.10 -0.60
CA SER A 171 2.17 -15.30 -1.69
C SER A 171 2.04 -16.76 -2.13
N TYR A 172 3.17 -17.49 -2.20
CA TYR A 172 3.15 -18.88 -2.60
C TYR A 172 2.61 -19.79 -1.48
N ILE A 173 3.00 -19.52 -0.24
CA ILE A 173 2.51 -20.26 0.94
C ILE A 173 1.00 -20.09 1.10
N LEU A 174 0.49 -18.86 0.92
CA LEU A 174 -0.95 -18.58 0.97
C LEU A 174 -1.72 -19.26 -0.16
N LEU A 175 -1.17 -19.26 -1.39
CA LEU A 175 -1.75 -19.99 -2.52
C LEU A 175 -1.87 -21.50 -2.22
N GLU A 176 -0.84 -22.10 -1.65
CA GLU A 176 -0.85 -23.53 -1.33
C GLU A 176 -1.80 -23.85 -0.18
N LEU A 177 -1.90 -23.00 0.84
CA LEU A 177 -2.88 -23.20 1.92
C LEU A 177 -4.32 -23.13 1.40
N MET A 178 -4.66 -22.08 0.64
CA MET A 178 -5.99 -21.93 0.05
C MET A 178 -6.28 -23.06 -0.95
N GLY A 179 -5.30 -23.42 -1.77
CA GLY A 179 -5.40 -24.53 -2.71
C GLY A 179 -5.65 -25.88 -2.02
N HIS A 180 -4.98 -26.14 -0.89
CA HIS A 180 -5.21 -27.33 -0.08
C HIS A 180 -6.66 -27.37 0.50
N ARG A 181 -7.19 -26.24 0.95
CA ARG A 181 -8.58 -26.16 1.42
C ARG A 181 -9.59 -26.34 0.28
N LEU A 182 -9.28 -25.77 -0.88
CA LEU A 182 -10.09 -25.96 -2.09
C LEU A 182 -10.09 -27.42 -2.55
N ASP A 183 -8.95 -28.10 -2.50
CA ASP A 183 -8.86 -29.54 -2.80
C ASP A 183 -9.83 -30.35 -1.93
N ARG A 184 -9.87 -30.08 -0.63
CA ARG A 184 -10.76 -30.79 0.31
C ARG A 184 -12.24 -30.51 0.05
N GLU A 185 -12.60 -29.29 -0.29
CA GLU A 185 -13.98 -28.96 -0.67
C GLU A 185 -14.41 -29.68 -1.95
N VAL A 186 -13.52 -29.72 -2.96
CA VAL A 186 -13.80 -30.43 -4.21
C VAL A 186 -13.86 -31.95 -3.98
N GLU A 187 -13.02 -32.53 -3.12
CA GLU A 187 -13.07 -33.95 -2.78
C GLU A 187 -14.35 -34.35 -2.03
N ARG A 188 -14.84 -33.49 -1.15
CA ARG A 188 -16.15 -33.67 -0.49
C ARG A 188 -17.27 -33.73 -1.52
N LEU A 189 -17.33 -32.77 -2.44
CA LEU A 189 -18.34 -32.71 -3.51
C LEU A 189 -18.22 -33.88 -4.50
N PHE A 190 -16.99 -34.31 -4.79
CA PHE A 190 -16.76 -35.50 -5.63
C PHE A 190 -17.37 -36.75 -5.01
N ALA A 191 -17.14 -36.98 -3.71
CA ALA A 191 -17.75 -38.12 -3.00
C ALA A 191 -19.30 -38.03 -2.98
N GLU A 192 -19.86 -36.85 -2.84
CA GLU A 192 -21.31 -36.61 -2.90
C GLU A 192 -21.84 -36.90 -4.30
N ALA A 193 -21.20 -36.40 -5.36
CA ALA A 193 -21.57 -36.70 -6.74
C ALA A 193 -21.56 -38.21 -7.05
N GLN A 194 -20.56 -38.95 -6.55
CA GLN A 194 -20.52 -40.42 -6.70
C GLN A 194 -21.68 -41.13 -5.97
N GLN A 195 -22.03 -40.67 -4.76
CA GLN A 195 -23.18 -41.21 -4.03
C GLN A 195 -24.51 -40.97 -4.77
N MET A 196 -24.61 -39.87 -5.53
CA MET A 196 -25.74 -39.56 -6.39
C MET A 196 -25.75 -40.35 -7.70
N GLY A 197 -24.72 -41.14 -7.99
CA GLY A 197 -24.57 -41.92 -9.21
C GLY A 197 -24.21 -41.09 -10.47
N LEU A 198 -23.65 -39.89 -10.28
CA LEU A 198 -23.19 -39.07 -11.39
C LEU A 198 -21.90 -39.65 -12.00
N GLU A 199 -21.73 -39.50 -13.31
CA GLU A 199 -20.59 -40.02 -14.06
C GLU A 199 -20.03 -38.97 -15.04
N GLY A 200 -18.76 -39.13 -15.41
CA GLY A 200 -18.09 -38.33 -16.43
C GLY A 200 -18.14 -36.82 -16.15
N LEU A 201 -18.51 -36.01 -17.12
CA LEU A 201 -18.58 -34.56 -17.00
C LEU A 201 -19.74 -34.05 -16.13
N ASP A 202 -20.71 -34.90 -15.79
CA ASP A 202 -21.79 -34.51 -14.86
C ASP A 202 -21.25 -34.35 -13.43
N ILE A 203 -20.22 -35.10 -13.05
CA ILE A 203 -19.47 -34.87 -11.81
C ILE A 203 -18.85 -33.47 -11.81
N THR A 204 -18.19 -33.06 -12.91
CA THR A 204 -17.57 -31.73 -13.03
C THR A 204 -18.63 -30.62 -12.94
N ARG A 205 -19.75 -30.77 -13.64
CA ARG A 205 -20.86 -29.79 -13.59
C ARG A 205 -21.45 -29.68 -12.18
N PHE A 206 -21.63 -30.81 -11.50
CA PHE A 206 -22.09 -30.83 -10.12
C PHE A 206 -21.11 -30.08 -9.21
N ILE A 207 -19.81 -30.37 -9.27
CA ILE A 207 -18.79 -29.69 -8.47
C ILE A 207 -18.77 -28.18 -8.78
N ASP A 208 -18.71 -27.78 -10.06
CA ASP A 208 -18.66 -26.38 -10.47
C ASP A 208 -19.87 -25.57 -9.97
N SER A 209 -21.05 -26.20 -9.85
CA SER A 209 -22.27 -25.54 -9.35
C SER A 209 -22.47 -25.58 -7.85
N HIS A 210 -21.68 -26.39 -7.11
CA HIS A 210 -21.85 -26.59 -5.66
C HIS A 210 -20.62 -26.23 -4.83
N VAL A 211 -19.49 -25.92 -5.46
CA VAL A 211 -18.29 -25.45 -4.73
C VAL A 211 -18.62 -24.17 -3.99
N GLN A 212 -18.30 -24.13 -2.70
CA GLN A 212 -18.56 -22.97 -1.84
C GLN A 212 -17.24 -22.37 -1.39
N ILE A 213 -16.83 -21.32 -2.08
CA ILE A 213 -15.57 -20.63 -1.75
C ILE A 213 -15.58 -20.07 -0.33
N ALA A 214 -16.75 -19.71 0.23
CA ALA A 214 -16.89 -19.27 1.61
C ALA A 214 -16.35 -20.30 2.61
N ASN A 215 -16.55 -21.61 2.38
CA ASN A 215 -16.02 -22.68 3.23
C ASN A 215 -14.47 -22.70 3.18
N VAL A 216 -13.90 -22.51 2.00
CA VAL A 216 -12.45 -22.41 1.81
C VAL A 216 -11.90 -21.21 2.60
N LEU A 217 -12.54 -20.05 2.50
CA LEU A 217 -12.13 -18.84 3.20
C LEU A 217 -12.25 -18.99 4.73
N ARG A 218 -13.36 -19.52 5.25
CA ARG A 218 -13.57 -19.75 6.69
C ARG A 218 -12.54 -20.70 7.31
N THR A 219 -12.04 -21.66 6.54
CA THR A 219 -11.01 -22.59 7.02
C THR A 219 -9.60 -22.11 6.79
N THR A 220 -9.42 -21.01 6.07
CA THR A 220 -8.12 -20.42 5.73
C THR A 220 -7.80 -19.19 6.59
N MET A 221 -8.73 -18.21 6.66
CA MET A 221 -8.51 -16.93 7.32
C MET A 221 -8.10 -17.00 8.80
N PRO A 222 -8.56 -17.95 9.63
CA PRO A 222 -8.11 -18.07 11.02
C PRO A 222 -6.61 -18.35 11.21
N HIS A 223 -5.92 -18.74 10.15
CA HIS A 223 -4.47 -18.96 10.19
C HIS A 223 -3.66 -17.70 9.86
N PHE A 224 -4.31 -16.59 9.49
CA PHE A 224 -3.64 -15.38 9.03
C PHE A 224 -3.53 -14.33 10.13
N ASP A 225 -2.33 -13.83 10.33
CA ASP A 225 -2.04 -12.61 11.09
C ASP A 225 -1.36 -11.62 10.14
N GLY A 226 -1.92 -10.42 10.01
CA GLY A 226 -1.40 -9.40 9.10
C GLY A 226 -2.46 -8.45 8.56
N GLY A 227 -2.04 -7.55 7.68
CA GLY A 227 -2.92 -6.68 6.92
C GLY A 227 -3.08 -7.21 5.50
N TYR A 228 -4.32 -7.46 5.03
CA TYR A 228 -4.50 -8.04 3.72
C TYR A 228 -5.84 -7.73 3.04
N VAL A 229 -5.77 -7.62 1.72
CA VAL A 229 -6.89 -7.86 0.81
C VAL A 229 -6.45 -8.94 -0.16
N MET A 230 -7.11 -10.07 -0.13
CA MET A 230 -6.83 -11.20 -1.02
C MET A 230 -7.93 -11.36 -2.06
N CYS A 231 -7.52 -11.66 -3.29
CA CYS A 231 -8.38 -11.78 -4.44
C CYS A 231 -8.10 -13.11 -5.14
N GLY A 232 -9.16 -13.83 -5.53
CA GLY A 232 -9.00 -15.12 -6.19
C GLY A 232 -10.00 -15.37 -7.31
N LEU A 233 -9.55 -16.17 -8.28
CA LEU A 233 -10.35 -16.74 -9.36
C LEU A 233 -10.13 -18.26 -9.38
N THR A 234 -11.20 -19.04 -9.45
CA THR A 234 -11.10 -20.49 -9.61
C THR A 234 -11.42 -20.92 -11.03
N GLY A 235 -10.96 -22.10 -11.41
CA GLY A 235 -11.31 -22.69 -12.70
C GLY A 235 -12.80 -23.04 -12.82
N SER A 236 -13.51 -23.29 -11.71
CA SER A 236 -14.96 -23.49 -11.68
C SER A 236 -15.77 -22.22 -11.95
N GLY A 237 -15.15 -21.04 -11.85
CA GLY A 237 -15.85 -19.77 -12.09
C GLY A 237 -16.18 -18.97 -10.84
N GLU A 238 -15.59 -19.33 -9.70
CA GLU A 238 -15.68 -18.55 -8.49
C GLU A 238 -14.75 -17.33 -8.55
N PHE A 239 -15.29 -16.17 -8.24
CA PHE A 239 -14.62 -14.88 -8.10
C PHE A 239 -14.77 -14.39 -6.67
N PHE A 240 -13.69 -14.01 -6.01
CA PHE A 240 -13.79 -13.48 -4.65
C PHE A 240 -12.73 -12.43 -4.34
N ALA A 241 -13.08 -11.52 -3.43
CA ALA A 241 -12.14 -10.67 -2.72
C ALA A 241 -12.52 -10.65 -1.24
N MET A 242 -11.53 -10.73 -0.34
CA MET A 242 -11.72 -10.70 1.10
C MET A 242 -10.75 -9.74 1.77
N ARG A 243 -11.20 -9.12 2.87
CA ARG A 243 -10.44 -8.13 3.64
C ARG A 243 -10.09 -8.66 5.03
N ASP A 244 -8.94 -8.25 5.56
CA ASP A 244 -8.51 -8.58 6.92
C ASP A 244 -9.51 -8.13 8.00
N PRO A 245 -9.54 -8.80 9.17
CA PRO A 245 -10.55 -8.55 10.21
C PRO A 245 -10.40 -7.20 10.91
N ALA A 246 -9.24 -6.54 10.85
CA ALA A 246 -9.02 -5.20 11.40
C ALA A 246 -9.23 -4.08 10.36
N GLY A 247 -9.43 -4.45 9.08
CA GLY A 247 -9.61 -3.49 7.99
C GLY A 247 -8.37 -2.65 7.70
N ILE A 248 -7.18 -3.22 7.92
CA ILE A 248 -5.89 -2.53 7.75
C ILE A 248 -5.73 -2.03 6.32
N ARG A 249 -6.00 -2.92 5.33
CA ARG A 249 -5.87 -2.59 3.92
C ARG A 249 -7.19 -2.15 3.30
N PRO A 250 -7.17 -1.16 2.38
CA PRO A 250 -8.38 -0.69 1.72
C PRO A 250 -8.79 -1.64 0.58
N ALA A 251 -10.10 -1.84 0.45
CA ALA A 251 -10.72 -2.50 -0.68
C ALA A 251 -12.07 -1.86 -0.96
N PHE A 252 -12.30 -1.48 -2.19
CA PHE A 252 -13.55 -0.88 -2.67
C PHE A 252 -14.17 -1.73 -3.76
N TYR A 253 -15.50 -1.74 -3.83
CA TYR A 253 -16.22 -2.45 -4.87
C TYR A 253 -17.33 -1.60 -5.48
N TYR A 254 -17.61 -1.90 -6.73
CA TYR A 254 -18.73 -1.40 -7.52
C TYR A 254 -19.52 -2.56 -8.09
N VAL A 255 -20.84 -2.46 -8.05
CA VAL A 255 -21.76 -3.50 -8.55
C VAL A 255 -22.91 -2.84 -9.29
N ASP A 256 -23.14 -3.31 -10.51
CA ASP A 256 -24.34 -3.03 -11.28
C ASP A 256 -24.89 -4.30 -11.96
N ASP A 257 -25.83 -4.15 -12.90
CA ASP A 257 -26.41 -5.27 -13.64
C ASP A 257 -25.42 -5.93 -14.62
N GLU A 258 -24.30 -5.28 -14.92
CA GLU A 258 -23.34 -5.71 -15.92
C GLU A 258 -22.03 -6.21 -15.32
N VAL A 259 -21.57 -5.60 -14.23
CA VAL A 259 -20.26 -5.88 -13.67
C VAL A 259 -20.27 -5.96 -12.15
N VAL A 260 -19.36 -6.76 -11.61
CA VAL A 260 -18.83 -6.61 -10.26
C VAL A 260 -17.36 -6.25 -10.41
N ALA A 261 -16.92 -5.15 -9.82
CA ALA A 261 -15.54 -4.70 -9.86
C ALA A 261 -15.00 -4.43 -8.46
N VAL A 262 -13.73 -4.76 -8.22
CA VAL A 262 -13.03 -4.52 -6.96
C VAL A 262 -11.69 -3.83 -7.24
N ALA A 263 -11.34 -2.82 -6.44
CA ALA A 263 -10.06 -2.10 -6.55
C ALA A 263 -9.54 -1.68 -5.17
N SER A 264 -8.23 -1.38 -5.08
CA SER A 264 -7.64 -0.84 -3.85
C SER A 264 -8.09 0.59 -3.55
N GLU A 265 -8.51 1.37 -4.55
CA GLU A 265 -8.85 2.78 -4.40
C GLU A 265 -10.21 3.12 -5.03
N ARG A 266 -11.04 3.89 -4.31
CA ARG A 266 -12.36 4.34 -4.77
C ARG A 266 -12.30 5.16 -6.09
N PRO A 267 -11.37 6.12 -6.29
CA PRO A 267 -11.30 6.91 -7.52
C PRO A 267 -11.00 6.08 -8.78
N VAL A 268 -10.40 4.90 -8.62
CA VAL A 268 -10.15 3.98 -9.72
C VAL A 268 -11.46 3.49 -10.31
N LEU A 269 -12.39 3.07 -9.47
CA LEU A 269 -13.73 2.62 -9.88
C LEU A 269 -14.56 3.77 -10.43
N GLN A 270 -14.55 4.95 -9.77
CA GLN A 270 -15.24 6.14 -10.25
C GLN A 270 -14.82 6.51 -11.68
N THR A 271 -13.53 6.60 -11.91
CA THR A 271 -13.01 6.99 -13.24
C THR A 271 -13.24 5.91 -14.29
N THR A 272 -13.10 4.63 -13.92
CA THR A 272 -13.21 3.52 -14.89
C THR A 272 -14.64 3.31 -15.35
N PHE A 273 -15.61 3.41 -14.45
CA PHE A 273 -17.02 3.13 -14.76
C PHE A 273 -17.85 4.41 -14.92
N ALA A 274 -17.26 5.59 -14.72
CA ALA A 274 -17.92 6.91 -14.78
C ALA A 274 -19.15 6.99 -13.84
N VAL A 275 -18.94 6.60 -12.57
CA VAL A 275 -19.96 6.53 -11.54
C VAL A 275 -19.66 7.47 -10.37
N ASP A 276 -20.65 7.78 -9.56
CA ASP A 276 -20.50 8.63 -8.39
C ASP A 276 -19.85 7.86 -7.21
N ALA A 277 -19.29 8.63 -6.26
CA ALA A 277 -18.69 8.03 -5.06
C ALA A 277 -19.69 7.24 -4.21
N SER A 278 -20.96 7.62 -4.25
CA SER A 278 -22.07 6.95 -3.55
C SER A 278 -22.38 5.55 -4.08
N ASP A 279 -22.00 5.25 -5.32
CA ASP A 279 -22.21 3.95 -5.96
C ASP A 279 -21.13 2.93 -5.58
N ILE A 280 -20.05 3.41 -4.93
CA ILE A 280 -18.89 2.60 -4.56
C ILE A 280 -18.87 2.39 -3.06
N CYS A 281 -18.79 1.14 -2.65
CA CYS A 281 -18.73 0.76 -1.25
C CYS A 281 -17.34 0.27 -0.86
N GLU A 282 -16.97 0.48 0.40
CA GLU A 282 -15.80 -0.15 0.99
C GLU A 282 -16.16 -1.54 1.51
N LEU A 283 -15.31 -2.53 1.25
CA LEU A 283 -15.49 -3.88 1.77
C LEU A 283 -15.24 -3.90 3.28
N ALA A 284 -16.23 -4.35 4.05
CA ALA A 284 -16.14 -4.36 5.51
C ALA A 284 -15.05 -5.33 6.02
N PRO A 285 -14.46 -5.07 7.21
CA PRO A 285 -13.46 -5.94 7.83
C PRO A 285 -13.95 -7.38 8.03
N GLY A 286 -13.09 -8.35 7.72
CA GLY A 286 -13.39 -9.77 7.86
C GLY A 286 -14.43 -10.31 6.89
N ARG A 287 -14.89 -9.49 5.94
CA ARG A 287 -15.93 -9.83 4.96
C ARG A 287 -15.34 -10.19 3.60
N ALA A 288 -16.05 -11.05 2.87
CA ALA A 288 -15.75 -11.34 1.47
C ALA A 288 -16.92 -10.93 0.56
N ILE A 289 -16.58 -10.43 -0.63
CA ILE A 289 -17.45 -10.34 -1.80
C ILE A 289 -17.15 -11.53 -2.70
N MET A 290 -18.16 -12.25 -3.11
CA MET A 290 -18.03 -13.48 -3.90
C MET A 290 -19.06 -13.48 -5.03
N VAL A 291 -18.64 -13.98 -6.19
CA VAL A 291 -19.55 -14.22 -7.34
C VAL A 291 -19.28 -15.63 -7.83
N ASN A 292 -20.34 -16.45 -7.88
CA ASN A 292 -20.22 -17.83 -8.37
C ASN A 292 -20.22 -17.93 -9.90
N ALA A 293 -20.08 -19.15 -10.41
CA ALA A 293 -20.08 -19.41 -11.86
C ALA A 293 -21.36 -18.91 -12.55
N ALA A 294 -22.53 -19.02 -11.89
CA ALA A 294 -23.80 -18.54 -12.41
C ALA A 294 -23.96 -17.01 -12.44
N GLY A 295 -23.05 -16.29 -11.79
CA GLY A 295 -23.09 -14.82 -11.68
C GLY A 295 -23.84 -14.29 -10.45
N ASP A 296 -24.22 -15.18 -9.52
CA ASP A 296 -24.85 -14.79 -8.28
C ASP A 296 -23.84 -14.13 -7.34
N LEU A 297 -24.18 -12.92 -6.90
CA LEU A 297 -23.38 -12.13 -5.97
C LEU A 297 -23.75 -12.44 -4.54
N ASN A 298 -22.76 -12.70 -3.71
CA ASN A 298 -22.91 -12.91 -2.28
C ASN A 298 -21.89 -12.11 -1.47
N PHE A 299 -22.31 -11.66 -0.28
CA PHE A 299 -21.45 -11.01 0.72
C PHE A 299 -21.55 -11.78 2.02
N GLU A 300 -20.43 -12.30 2.50
CA GLU A 300 -20.41 -13.06 3.74
C GLU A 300 -19.39 -12.54 4.74
N GLN A 301 -19.76 -12.57 6.03
CA GLN A 301 -18.81 -12.42 7.12
C GLN A 301 -18.04 -13.74 7.26
N ILE A 302 -16.77 -13.74 6.90
CA ILE A 302 -15.91 -14.93 6.90
C ILE A 302 -15.26 -15.14 8.27
N ILE A 303 -14.79 -14.08 8.88
CA ILE A 303 -14.22 -14.04 10.23
C ILE A 303 -14.78 -12.83 10.95
N GLU A 304 -15.00 -12.97 12.26
CA GLU A 304 -15.49 -11.85 13.08
C GLU A 304 -14.55 -10.64 12.98
N PRO A 305 -15.10 -9.43 12.84
CA PRO A 305 -14.29 -8.22 12.79
C PRO A 305 -13.54 -8.02 14.10
N ALA A 306 -12.27 -7.71 13.99
CA ALA A 306 -11.45 -7.22 15.10
C ALA A 306 -11.72 -5.73 15.36
N LYS A 307 -10.98 -5.14 16.32
CA LYS A 307 -10.99 -3.70 16.48
C LYS A 307 -10.55 -3.04 15.18
N TYR A 308 -11.38 -2.14 14.65
CA TYR A 308 -11.09 -1.42 13.40
C TYR A 308 -9.79 -0.60 13.51
N GLN A 309 -8.85 -0.82 12.59
CA GLN A 309 -7.52 -0.23 12.57
C GLN A 309 -7.06 0.02 11.13
N ALA A 310 -7.92 0.68 10.35
CA ALA A 310 -7.57 1.07 8.99
C ALA A 310 -6.35 2.00 8.99
N CYS A 311 -5.42 1.74 8.09
CA CYS A 311 -4.13 2.42 8.01
C CYS A 311 -4.29 3.92 7.73
N SER A 312 -3.84 4.80 8.63
CA SER A 312 -3.88 6.26 8.42
C SER A 312 -2.85 6.72 7.36
N PHE A 313 -1.78 5.96 7.14
CA PHE A 313 -0.79 6.27 6.10
C PHE A 313 -1.36 6.14 4.67
N GLU A 314 -2.38 5.29 4.48
CA GLU A 314 -3.16 5.28 3.23
C GLU A 314 -3.74 6.66 2.92
N ARG A 315 -4.18 7.39 3.94
CA ARG A 315 -4.78 8.72 3.81
C ARG A 315 -3.72 9.80 3.67
N ILE A 316 -2.61 9.70 4.42
CA ILE A 316 -1.52 10.66 4.39
C ILE A 316 -0.77 10.61 3.06
N TYR A 317 -0.44 9.40 2.58
CA TYR A 317 0.55 9.21 1.51
C TYR A 317 0.11 8.32 0.36
N PHE A 318 -0.28 7.04 0.60
CA PHE A 318 -0.35 6.03 -0.46
C PHE A 318 -1.50 6.21 -1.45
N SER A 319 -2.70 6.43 -0.95
CA SER A 319 -3.89 6.59 -1.79
C SER A 319 -3.89 7.91 -2.54
N ARG A 320 -4.52 7.94 -3.69
CA ARG A 320 -4.55 9.11 -4.55
C ARG A 320 -5.31 10.27 -3.92
N GLY A 321 -4.72 11.47 -3.99
CA GLY A 321 -5.29 12.69 -3.43
C GLY A 321 -6.51 13.24 -4.18
N ASN A 322 -6.95 12.61 -5.27
CA ASN A 322 -8.18 12.95 -5.99
C ASN A 322 -9.44 12.26 -5.43
N ASP A 323 -9.31 11.43 -4.40
CA ASP A 323 -10.44 10.99 -3.58
C ASP A 323 -10.93 12.19 -2.73
N PHE A 324 -12.23 12.44 -2.70
CA PHE A 324 -12.80 13.60 -2.01
C PHE A 324 -12.49 13.62 -0.51
N ASP A 325 -12.62 12.47 0.16
CA ASP A 325 -12.36 12.39 1.61
C ASP A 325 -10.86 12.55 1.89
N ILE A 326 -9.99 11.89 1.10
CA ILE A 326 -8.53 12.02 1.23
C ILE A 326 -8.10 13.48 0.98
N HIS A 327 -8.67 14.11 -0.04
CA HIS A 327 -8.39 15.52 -0.32
C HIS A 327 -8.71 16.41 0.87
N ARG A 328 -9.91 16.25 1.45
CA ARG A 328 -10.35 16.99 2.64
C ARG A 328 -9.47 16.70 3.85
N GLU A 329 -9.15 15.44 4.10
CA GLU A 329 -8.32 15.01 5.23
C GLU A 329 -6.90 15.56 5.12
N ARG A 330 -6.27 15.51 3.94
CA ARG A 330 -4.93 16.11 3.72
C ARG A 330 -4.96 17.63 3.91
N LYS A 331 -6.03 18.31 3.48
CA LYS A 331 -6.20 19.74 3.76
C LYS A 331 -6.30 20.01 5.26
N LEU A 332 -7.06 19.19 6.00
CA LEU A 332 -7.19 19.33 7.46
C LEU A 332 -5.86 19.09 8.17
N LEU A 333 -5.06 18.09 7.75
CA LEU A 333 -3.72 17.88 8.28
C LEU A 333 -2.86 19.13 8.18
N GLY A 334 -2.83 19.76 7.00
CA GLY A 334 -2.09 21.01 6.81
C GLY A 334 -2.67 22.18 7.63
N PHE A 335 -3.99 22.31 7.69
CA PHE A 335 -4.66 23.37 8.43
C PHE A 335 -4.34 23.35 9.94
N GLN A 336 -4.31 22.16 10.53
CA GLN A 336 -4.07 21.99 11.96
C GLN A 336 -2.61 22.29 12.38
N LEU A 337 -1.68 22.31 11.44
CA LEU A 337 -0.29 22.67 11.70
C LEU A 337 -0.07 24.18 11.89
N ARG A 338 -1.10 25.02 11.65
CA ARG A 338 -1.04 26.48 11.70
C ARG A 338 -0.33 27.00 12.95
N ASP A 339 -0.77 26.61 14.13
CA ASP A 339 -0.28 27.20 15.39
C ASP A 339 1.16 26.80 15.66
N ALA A 340 1.56 25.56 15.34
CA ALA A 340 2.93 25.11 15.46
C ALA A 340 3.86 25.83 14.46
N ILE A 341 3.40 26.08 13.24
CA ILE A 341 4.15 26.83 12.22
C ILE A 341 4.30 28.29 12.65
N LEU A 342 3.23 28.93 13.11
CA LEU A 342 3.29 30.31 13.61
C LEU A 342 4.28 30.45 14.78
N LYS A 343 4.32 29.48 15.68
CA LYS A 343 5.30 29.43 16.77
C LYS A 343 6.72 29.34 16.23
N SER A 344 6.97 28.49 15.22
CA SER A 344 8.31 28.28 14.65
C SER A 344 8.88 29.50 13.90
N ILE A 345 8.02 30.39 13.41
CA ILE A 345 8.40 31.64 12.73
C ILE A 345 8.22 32.87 13.63
N ASP A 346 8.01 32.71 14.96
CA ASP A 346 7.76 33.79 15.91
C ASP A 346 6.61 34.74 15.50
N GLY A 347 5.60 34.22 14.77
CA GLY A 347 4.48 34.98 14.22
C GLY A 347 4.83 35.92 13.06
N ASP A 348 6.04 35.86 12.53
CA ASP A 348 6.54 36.71 11.45
C ASP A 348 6.11 36.19 10.08
N ILE A 349 4.84 36.40 9.73
CA ILE A 349 4.24 35.98 8.46
C ILE A 349 4.79 36.82 7.29
N GLU A 350 5.05 38.09 7.51
CA GLU A 350 5.50 39.05 6.48
C GLU A 350 6.85 38.66 5.88
N HIS A 351 7.78 38.20 6.74
CA HIS A 351 9.08 37.72 6.33
C HIS A 351 9.11 36.17 6.32
N SER A 352 8.07 35.55 5.79
CA SER A 352 7.98 34.11 5.64
C SER A 352 7.48 33.71 4.26
N VAL A 353 8.18 32.77 3.62
CA VAL A 353 7.79 32.16 2.34
C VAL A 353 7.33 30.74 2.61
N PHE A 354 6.11 30.41 2.19
CA PHE A 354 5.51 29.11 2.37
C PHE A 354 5.56 28.29 1.08
N SER A 355 6.03 27.07 1.16
CA SER A 355 6.21 26.15 0.03
C SER A 355 5.94 24.70 0.42
N TYR A 356 6.12 23.78 -0.51
CA TYR A 356 5.96 22.33 -0.28
C TYR A 356 6.98 21.52 -1.08
N ILE A 357 7.21 20.27 -0.63
CA ILE A 357 7.99 19.28 -1.36
C ILE A 357 7.06 18.51 -2.30
N PRO A 358 7.26 18.58 -3.62
CA PRO A 358 6.41 17.86 -4.57
C PRO A 358 6.57 16.33 -4.42
N ASN A 359 5.49 15.51 -4.62
CA ASN A 359 4.17 15.92 -5.11
C ASN A 359 3.07 15.70 -4.05
N THR A 360 3.24 14.74 -3.11
CA THR A 360 2.16 14.27 -2.21
C THR A 360 1.73 15.35 -1.20
N ALA A 361 2.67 16.18 -0.77
CA ALA A 361 2.44 17.25 0.21
C ALA A 361 1.59 18.42 -0.32
N GLU A 362 1.33 18.52 -1.63
CA GLU A 362 0.64 19.67 -2.24
C GLU A 362 -0.74 19.94 -1.63
N VAL A 363 -1.54 18.90 -1.38
CA VAL A 363 -2.88 19.07 -0.80
C VAL A 363 -2.80 19.53 0.66
N ALA A 364 -1.85 19.01 1.45
CA ALA A 364 -1.62 19.47 2.82
C ALA A 364 -1.11 20.93 2.84
N TYR A 365 -0.28 21.31 1.87
CA TYR A 365 0.15 22.69 1.68
C TYR A 365 -1.03 23.64 1.47
N HIS A 366 -2.00 23.29 0.65
CA HIS A 366 -3.19 24.13 0.48
C HIS A 366 -3.95 24.30 1.81
N GLY A 367 -4.04 23.25 2.62
CA GLY A 367 -4.63 23.33 3.95
C GLY A 367 -3.83 24.22 4.91
N MET A 368 -2.50 24.09 4.92
CA MET A 368 -1.60 24.98 5.66
C MET A 368 -1.83 26.45 5.29
N MET A 369 -1.91 26.73 3.99
CA MET A 369 -2.15 28.10 3.50
C MET A 369 -3.52 28.64 3.90
N ASP A 370 -4.55 27.79 3.89
CA ASP A 370 -5.88 28.18 4.39
C ASP A 370 -5.82 28.53 5.89
N GLY A 371 -5.06 27.74 6.69
CA GLY A 371 -4.86 28.01 8.12
C GLY A 371 -4.11 29.33 8.39
N ILE A 372 -3.02 29.60 7.67
CA ILE A 372 -2.25 30.87 7.82
C ILE A 372 -3.09 32.08 7.39
N ARG A 373 -3.84 31.98 6.28
CA ARG A 373 -4.74 33.05 5.83
C ARG A 373 -5.86 33.31 6.83
N GLN A 374 -6.45 32.24 7.38
CA GLN A 374 -7.48 32.39 8.43
C GLN A 374 -6.93 33.12 9.66
N HIS A 375 -5.71 32.75 10.10
CA HIS A 375 -5.07 33.48 11.20
C HIS A 375 -4.88 34.98 10.89
N CYS A 376 -4.45 35.36 9.67
CA CYS A 376 -4.35 36.74 9.28
C CYS A 376 -5.72 37.49 9.40
N VAL A 377 -6.79 36.83 8.96
CA VAL A 377 -8.16 37.38 9.11
C VAL A 377 -8.51 37.56 10.58
N ASP A 378 -8.26 36.58 11.42
CA ASP A 378 -8.58 36.57 12.86
C ASP A 378 -7.87 37.69 13.62
N ILE A 379 -6.63 38.05 13.20
CA ILE A 379 -5.87 39.15 13.83
C ILE A 379 -5.93 40.48 13.05
N GLY A 380 -6.76 40.55 12.02
CA GLY A 380 -6.97 41.80 11.22
C GLY A 380 -5.78 42.20 10.34
N LYS A 381 -4.89 41.24 9.97
CA LYS A 381 -3.79 41.48 9.05
C LYS A 381 -4.21 41.27 7.58
N PRO A 382 -3.66 42.03 6.63
CA PRO A 382 -3.99 41.86 5.21
C PRO A 382 -3.43 40.53 4.66
N LEU A 383 -4.22 39.84 3.83
CA LEU A 383 -3.83 38.56 3.22
C LEU A 383 -2.66 38.70 2.24
N SER A 384 -2.35 39.89 1.76
CA SER A 384 -1.19 40.21 0.90
C SER A 384 0.17 39.94 1.58
N LEU A 385 0.19 39.83 2.91
CA LEU A 385 1.41 39.47 3.64
C LEU A 385 1.77 37.98 3.51
N VAL A 386 0.81 37.14 3.12
CA VAL A 386 1.01 35.69 3.02
C VAL A 386 1.67 35.34 1.68
N ARG A 387 2.94 35.05 1.70
CA ARG A 387 3.75 34.72 0.49
C ARG A 387 3.76 33.21 0.26
N SER A 388 3.10 32.79 -0.82
CA SER A 388 2.86 31.40 -1.22
C SER A 388 3.60 31.15 -2.53
N GLU A 389 4.69 30.36 -2.50
CA GLU A 389 5.57 30.19 -3.64
C GLU A 389 5.90 28.70 -3.86
N LYS A 390 6.00 28.28 -5.12
CA LYS A 390 6.56 26.99 -5.47
C LYS A 390 8.08 27.08 -5.53
N VAL A 391 8.72 26.88 -4.40
CA VAL A 391 10.19 26.95 -4.28
C VAL A 391 10.85 25.67 -4.77
N VAL A 392 10.31 24.51 -4.41
CA VAL A 392 10.91 23.20 -4.73
C VAL A 392 10.27 22.59 -5.97
N TRP A 393 11.11 22.11 -6.89
CA TRP A 393 10.71 21.42 -8.12
C TRP A 393 11.32 20.02 -8.12
N LYS A 394 10.53 19.01 -8.50
CA LYS A 394 11.02 17.66 -8.71
C LYS A 394 11.25 17.44 -10.21
N ASP A 395 12.50 17.26 -10.63
CA ASP A 395 12.81 16.95 -12.03
C ASP A 395 12.60 15.45 -12.30
N ILE A 396 11.50 15.15 -12.99
CA ILE A 396 11.14 13.78 -13.35
C ILE A 396 12.02 13.23 -14.48
N LYS A 397 12.73 14.09 -15.24
CA LYS A 397 13.55 13.72 -16.40
C LYS A 397 14.94 13.22 -16.03
N LEU A 398 15.46 13.54 -14.87
CA LEU A 398 16.72 12.99 -14.35
C LEU A 398 16.52 11.54 -13.88
N ARG A 399 16.00 10.67 -14.77
CA ARG A 399 16.04 9.23 -14.58
C ARG A 399 17.45 8.74 -14.88
N THR A 400 18.04 8.09 -13.91
CA THR A 400 19.36 7.46 -13.85
C THR A 400 19.69 6.53 -15.03
N PHE A 401 19.78 7.06 -16.25
CA PHE A 401 20.10 6.26 -17.44
C PHE A 401 21.61 6.19 -17.73
N ILE A 402 22.47 6.91 -17.04
CA ILE A 402 23.84 7.13 -17.54
C ILE A 402 24.98 6.74 -16.59
N THR A 403 24.81 6.26 -15.36
CA THR A 403 26.02 5.93 -14.58
C THR A 403 25.91 4.72 -13.66
N GLU A 404 26.81 3.76 -13.86
CA GLU A 404 27.22 2.77 -12.88
C GLU A 404 28.33 3.39 -12.00
N GLY A 405 28.24 3.22 -10.67
CA GLY A 405 29.31 3.55 -9.74
C GLY A 405 29.09 4.79 -8.84
N THR A 406 30.15 5.27 -8.24
CA THR A 406 30.24 6.33 -7.20
C THR A 406 29.62 7.69 -7.55
N SER A 407 29.21 7.92 -8.80
CA SER A 407 28.51 9.13 -9.23
C SER A 407 27.01 9.16 -8.86
N ARG A 408 26.43 8.06 -8.31
CA ARG A 408 25.03 8.02 -7.87
C ARG A 408 24.69 9.01 -6.75
N ASN A 409 25.63 9.27 -5.85
CA ASN A 409 25.42 10.22 -4.75
C ASN A 409 25.35 11.67 -5.24
N ASN A 410 26.10 12.02 -6.27
CA ASN A 410 26.01 13.35 -6.88
C ASN A 410 24.71 13.56 -7.68
N LEU A 411 24.14 12.50 -8.27
CA LEU A 411 22.88 12.60 -9.00
C LEU A 411 21.66 12.69 -8.07
N ALA A 412 21.72 12.12 -6.87
CA ALA A 412 20.66 12.24 -5.88
C ALA A 412 20.46 13.71 -5.43
N ALA A 413 21.54 14.49 -5.37
CA ALA A 413 21.49 15.92 -5.06
C ALA A 413 20.80 16.76 -6.16
N HIS A 414 20.62 16.24 -7.37
CA HIS A 414 20.00 16.94 -8.50
C HIS A 414 18.60 16.48 -8.87
N VAL A 415 17.95 15.65 -8.05
CA VAL A 415 16.55 15.24 -8.27
C VAL A 415 15.57 16.39 -8.05
N TYR A 416 15.97 17.33 -7.21
CA TYR A 416 15.20 18.52 -6.92
C TYR A 416 15.94 19.77 -7.39
N ASP A 417 15.17 20.75 -7.85
CA ASP A 417 15.62 22.09 -8.23
C ASP A 417 14.85 23.14 -7.43
N ILE A 418 15.29 24.39 -7.45
CA ILE A 418 14.70 25.49 -6.69
C ILE A 418 14.46 26.73 -7.55
N THR A 419 13.41 27.48 -7.18
CA THR A 419 13.14 28.80 -7.76
C THR A 419 13.95 29.87 -7.03
N PHE A 420 14.99 30.38 -7.67
CA PHE A 420 15.79 31.47 -7.15
C PHE A 420 15.03 32.81 -7.15
N GLY A 421 15.35 33.69 -6.20
CA GLY A 421 14.77 35.03 -6.12
C GLY A 421 13.41 35.12 -5.43
N THR A 422 12.82 34.00 -4.97
CA THR A 422 11.58 33.97 -4.22
C THR A 422 11.76 34.23 -2.72
N VAL A 423 12.96 34.01 -2.20
CA VAL A 423 13.36 34.18 -0.80
C VAL A 423 14.36 35.34 -0.71
N GLN A 424 14.16 36.27 0.23
CA GLN A 424 15.11 37.34 0.53
C GLN A 424 16.20 36.81 1.49
N PRO A 425 17.48 36.72 1.03
CA PRO A 425 18.55 36.15 1.84
C PRO A 425 18.72 36.86 3.19
N GLY A 426 18.87 36.11 4.26
CA GLY A 426 19.04 36.59 5.64
C GLY A 426 17.83 37.29 6.26
N VAL A 427 16.73 37.45 5.55
CA VAL A 427 15.51 38.12 6.00
C VAL A 427 14.37 37.14 6.16
N ASP A 428 14.07 36.37 5.13
CA ASP A 428 12.91 35.49 5.09
C ASP A 428 13.13 34.16 5.83
N ASN A 429 12.12 33.71 6.56
CA ASN A 429 11.97 32.30 6.92
C ASN A 429 11.46 31.53 5.69
N LEU A 430 11.97 30.35 5.47
CA LEU A 430 11.47 29.43 4.44
C LEU A 430 10.75 28.24 5.11
N VAL A 431 9.43 28.20 4.98
CA VAL A 431 8.57 27.14 5.52
C VAL A 431 8.21 26.17 4.42
N VAL A 432 8.62 24.91 4.54
CA VAL A 432 8.39 23.89 3.51
C VAL A 432 7.71 22.67 4.13
N ILE A 433 6.50 22.35 3.66
CA ILE A 433 5.76 21.17 4.13
C ILE A 433 6.05 19.94 3.27
N ASP A 434 6.25 18.80 3.95
CA ASP A 434 6.33 17.46 3.37
C ASP A 434 5.22 16.58 3.93
N ASP A 435 4.98 15.41 3.31
CA ASP A 435 3.97 14.46 3.80
C ASP A 435 4.44 13.72 5.06
N SER A 436 5.69 13.28 5.11
CA SER A 436 6.25 12.55 6.25
C SER A 436 7.78 12.52 6.24
N ILE A 437 8.39 12.36 7.43
CA ILE A 437 9.82 12.18 7.63
C ILE A 437 10.07 10.81 8.29
N VAL A 438 10.73 9.90 7.57
CA VAL A 438 11.02 8.54 8.05
C VAL A 438 12.49 8.40 8.42
N ARG A 439 13.37 8.27 7.42
CA ARG A 439 14.83 8.10 7.58
C ARG A 439 15.56 9.44 7.56
N GLY A 440 14.99 10.44 6.95
CA GLY A 440 15.57 11.75 6.78
C GLY A 440 16.71 11.83 5.75
N THR A 441 17.02 10.74 5.05
CA THR A 441 18.15 10.70 4.10
C THR A 441 17.97 11.71 2.95
N THR A 442 16.79 11.74 2.34
CA THR A 442 16.47 12.71 1.26
C THR A 442 16.53 14.15 1.77
N LEU A 443 16.06 14.39 2.99
CA LEU A 443 16.16 15.72 3.61
C LEU A 443 17.62 16.14 3.77
N ARG A 444 18.46 15.30 4.37
CA ARG A 444 19.87 15.58 4.65
C ARG A 444 20.72 15.69 3.39
N GLU A 445 20.55 14.75 2.46
CA GLU A 445 21.44 14.64 1.28
C GLU A 445 21.05 15.55 0.12
N SER A 446 19.77 16.01 0.08
CA SER A 446 19.27 16.80 -1.04
C SER A 446 18.53 18.06 -0.58
N ILE A 447 17.36 17.93 0.05
CA ILE A 447 16.42 19.04 0.26
C ILE A 447 17.05 20.17 1.10
N ILE A 448 17.63 19.86 2.24
CA ILE A 448 18.24 20.87 3.14
C ILE A 448 19.36 21.62 2.41
N GLN A 449 20.20 20.90 1.66
CA GLN A 449 21.34 21.51 0.94
C GLN A 449 20.89 22.45 -0.19
N ILE A 450 19.82 22.10 -0.92
CA ILE A 450 19.34 22.99 -1.99
C ILE A 450 18.58 24.20 -1.42
N LEU A 451 17.83 24.04 -0.32
CA LEU A 451 17.13 25.15 0.33
C LEU A 451 18.13 26.15 0.95
N ASP A 452 19.24 25.67 1.51
CA ASP A 452 20.32 26.54 2.06
C ASP A 452 20.93 27.47 1.02
N ARG A 453 20.92 27.10 -0.27
CA ARG A 453 21.40 27.97 -1.38
C ARG A 453 20.59 29.26 -1.55
N LEU A 454 19.39 29.33 -1.00
CA LEU A 454 18.57 30.55 -0.97
C LEU A 454 18.94 31.47 0.19
N HIS A 455 19.83 31.02 1.08
CA HIS A 455 20.30 31.74 2.28
C HIS A 455 19.16 32.32 3.12
N PRO A 456 18.07 31.55 3.44
CA PRO A 456 17.01 32.09 4.28
C PRO A 456 17.51 32.35 5.70
N ARG A 457 16.79 33.17 6.46
CA ARG A 457 17.07 33.40 7.89
C ARG A 457 16.93 32.09 8.71
N LYS A 458 15.94 31.28 8.37
CA LYS A 458 15.61 29.98 8.97
C LYS A 458 14.92 29.08 7.95
N ILE A 459 15.18 27.79 7.99
CA ILE A 459 14.43 26.76 7.26
C ILE A 459 13.54 26.02 8.27
N VAL A 460 12.22 26.04 8.04
CA VAL A 460 11.25 25.28 8.81
C VAL A 460 10.70 24.15 7.93
N ILE A 461 11.04 22.91 8.30
CA ILE A 461 10.54 21.72 7.60
C ILE A 461 9.35 21.19 8.39
N VAL A 462 8.21 21.13 7.73
CA VAL A 462 6.93 20.75 8.33
C VAL A 462 6.52 19.38 7.81
N SER A 463 6.21 18.44 8.70
CA SER A 463 5.65 17.12 8.34
C SER A 463 4.15 17.11 8.61
N SER A 464 3.34 16.77 7.59
CA SER A 464 1.89 16.60 7.77
C SER A 464 1.52 15.33 8.55
N ALA A 465 2.49 14.42 8.74
CA ALA A 465 2.40 13.25 9.59
C ALA A 465 3.10 13.49 10.94
N PRO A 466 2.68 12.79 12.04
CA PRO A 466 3.45 12.72 13.27
C PRO A 466 4.83 12.08 13.09
N GLN A 467 5.69 12.14 14.11
CA GLN A 467 6.97 11.44 14.13
C GLN A 467 6.77 9.94 13.94
N ILE A 468 7.39 9.34 12.91
CA ILE A 468 7.37 7.89 12.70
C ILE A 468 8.39 7.26 13.64
N ARG A 469 7.90 6.53 14.64
CA ARG A 469 8.66 5.97 15.74
C ARG A 469 8.81 4.45 15.69
N TYR A 470 7.85 3.75 15.07
CA TYR A 470 7.75 2.29 15.10
C TYR A 470 7.63 1.72 13.69
N PRO A 471 8.20 0.51 13.46
CA PRO A 471 8.15 -0.15 12.16
C PRO A 471 6.73 -0.48 11.70
N ASP A 472 6.56 -0.60 10.37
CA ASP A 472 5.40 -1.25 9.76
C ASP A 472 5.72 -2.69 9.35
N PHE A 473 4.75 -3.57 9.54
CA PHE A 473 4.83 -4.97 9.14
C PHE A 473 3.63 -5.42 8.30
N TYR A 474 2.82 -4.47 7.84
CA TYR A 474 1.60 -4.75 7.08
C TYR A 474 1.70 -4.36 5.61
N GLY A 475 2.91 -3.98 5.13
CA GLY A 475 3.21 -3.80 3.71
C GLY A 475 3.87 -2.48 3.33
N ILE A 476 4.17 -1.60 4.29
CA ILE A 476 4.98 -0.40 4.04
C ILE A 476 6.47 -0.75 4.22
N ASP A 477 7.35 -0.21 3.37
CA ASP A 477 8.80 -0.43 3.49
C ASP A 477 9.42 0.35 4.66
N MET A 478 9.00 0.03 5.86
CA MET A 478 9.44 0.62 7.13
C MET A 478 9.63 -0.45 8.20
N SER A 479 10.30 -1.57 7.91
CA SER A 479 10.40 -2.71 8.83
C SER A 479 11.59 -2.66 9.79
N ARG A 480 12.56 -1.77 9.59
CA ARG A 480 13.80 -1.70 10.37
C ARG A 480 13.82 -0.45 11.26
N ILE A 481 13.65 -0.64 12.56
CA ILE A 481 13.56 0.47 13.51
C ILE A 481 14.82 1.35 13.53
N GLY A 482 16.02 0.77 13.40
CA GLY A 482 17.29 1.50 13.41
C GLY A 482 17.48 2.49 12.25
N GLU A 483 16.64 2.40 11.21
CA GLU A 483 16.69 3.33 10.08
C GLU A 483 15.90 4.63 10.33
N PHE A 484 15.05 4.69 11.36
CA PHE A 484 14.20 5.86 11.61
C PHE A 484 14.95 6.96 12.32
N ILE A 485 14.84 8.17 11.79
CA ILE A 485 15.51 9.34 12.38
C ILE A 485 15.01 9.62 13.81
N ALA A 486 13.72 9.40 14.10
CA ALA A 486 13.18 9.55 15.44
C ALA A 486 13.75 8.53 16.42
N PHE A 487 14.00 7.30 15.99
CA PHE A 487 14.64 6.28 16.81
C PHE A 487 16.11 6.59 17.04
N GLN A 488 16.84 6.99 16.01
CA GLN A 488 18.24 7.43 16.13
C GLN A 488 18.37 8.60 17.09
N ALA A 489 17.46 9.57 17.03
CA ALA A 489 17.42 10.70 17.95
C ALA A 489 17.17 10.26 19.41
N ALA A 490 16.22 9.35 19.65
CA ALA A 490 15.96 8.82 20.98
C ALA A 490 17.17 8.06 21.55
N VAL A 491 17.82 7.23 20.74
CA VAL A 491 19.05 6.51 21.15
C VAL A 491 20.18 7.48 21.46
N ALA A 492 20.42 8.51 20.64
CA ALA A 492 21.43 9.52 20.90
C ALA A 492 21.19 10.26 22.22
N LEU A 493 19.95 10.64 22.53
CA LEU A 493 19.58 11.26 23.80
C LEU A 493 19.77 10.33 25.00
N ILE A 494 19.48 9.02 24.86
CA ILE A 494 19.74 8.00 25.88
C ILE A 494 21.25 7.93 26.19
N GLU A 495 22.10 7.94 25.16
CA GLU A 495 23.55 7.92 25.28
C GLU A 495 24.08 9.17 25.97
N GLU A 496 23.66 10.34 25.53
CA GLU A 496 24.07 11.64 26.09
C GLU A 496 23.68 11.80 27.57
N ARG A 497 22.55 11.22 27.96
CA ARG A 497 22.07 11.26 29.36
C ARG A 497 22.58 10.10 30.22
N GLY A 498 23.40 9.21 29.65
CA GLY A 498 23.96 8.07 30.39
C GLY A 498 22.92 7.01 30.80
N MET A 499 21.78 6.94 30.09
CA MET A 499 20.64 6.04 30.36
C MET A 499 20.77 4.68 29.68
N HIS A 500 21.99 4.17 29.51
CA HIS A 500 22.26 2.94 28.74
C HIS A 500 21.48 1.72 29.23
N SER A 501 21.22 1.62 30.55
CA SER A 501 20.45 0.52 31.14
C SER A 501 19.05 0.37 30.53
N LEU A 502 18.42 1.48 30.08
CA LEU A 502 17.11 1.44 29.44
C LEU A 502 17.12 0.61 28.16
N LEU A 503 18.19 0.69 27.36
CA LEU A 503 18.32 -0.11 26.14
C LEU A 503 18.46 -1.61 26.47
N ASP A 504 19.23 -1.94 27.52
CA ASP A 504 19.43 -3.31 27.99
C ASP A 504 18.13 -3.89 28.57
N GLU A 505 17.39 -3.13 29.36
CA GLU A 505 16.09 -3.52 29.93
C GLU A 505 15.08 -3.82 28.84
N VAL A 506 14.91 -2.90 27.88
CA VAL A 506 13.97 -3.07 26.76
C VAL A 506 14.37 -4.28 25.89
N TYR A 507 15.68 -4.55 25.74
CA TYR A 507 16.14 -5.74 25.02
C TYR A 507 15.73 -7.03 25.72
N GLU A 508 15.91 -7.13 27.04
CA GLU A 508 15.51 -8.32 27.80
C GLU A 508 13.97 -8.49 27.80
N GLU A 509 13.20 -7.40 27.92
CA GLU A 509 11.74 -7.46 27.79
C GLU A 509 11.30 -7.92 26.39
N CYS A 510 11.97 -7.46 25.34
CA CYS A 510 11.67 -7.86 23.96
C CYS A 510 11.93 -9.34 23.68
N LYS A 511 12.86 -9.99 24.41
CA LYS A 511 13.14 -11.44 24.32
C LYS A 511 12.10 -12.28 25.06
N GLY A 512 11.38 -11.69 25.99
CA GLY A 512 10.28 -12.33 26.72
C GLY A 512 9.09 -12.65 25.81
N ASN A 513 8.22 -13.55 26.28
CA ASN A 513 6.97 -13.92 25.58
C ASN A 513 5.76 -13.09 26.02
N GLU A 514 5.97 -11.99 26.75
CA GLU A 514 4.89 -11.14 27.23
C GLU A 514 4.22 -10.38 26.06
N SER A 515 2.93 -10.15 26.20
CA SER A 515 2.17 -9.31 25.26
C SER A 515 2.55 -7.84 25.42
N GLY A 516 2.48 -7.09 24.33
CA GLY A 516 2.73 -5.65 24.32
C GLY A 516 4.00 -5.26 23.56
N ASN A 517 4.25 -3.95 23.53
CA ASN A 517 5.37 -3.35 22.83
C ASN A 517 6.32 -2.60 23.80
N PRO A 518 7.32 -3.28 24.38
CA PRO A 518 8.29 -2.66 25.28
C PRO A 518 9.12 -1.53 24.63
N VAL A 519 9.26 -1.55 23.31
CA VAL A 519 10.02 -0.54 22.54
C VAL A 519 9.47 0.88 22.76
N ARG A 520 8.23 1.02 23.19
CA ARG A 520 7.64 2.33 23.55
C ARG A 520 8.40 3.04 24.64
N ARG A 521 9.01 2.30 25.59
CA ARG A 521 9.83 2.84 26.68
C ARG A 521 11.03 3.66 26.21
N ILE A 522 11.53 3.40 24.99
CA ILE A 522 12.66 4.14 24.41
C ILE A 522 12.35 5.64 24.25
N TYR A 523 11.08 5.98 24.03
CA TYR A 523 10.64 7.36 23.79
C TYR A 523 10.06 8.05 25.03
N GLU A 524 9.68 7.30 26.06
CA GLU A 524 9.00 7.82 27.26
C GLU A 524 9.80 8.89 28.03
N PRO A 525 11.15 8.85 28.11
CA PRO A 525 11.91 9.87 28.81
C PRO A 525 11.97 11.23 28.12
N PHE A 526 11.49 11.34 26.89
CA PHE A 526 11.71 12.50 26.04
C PHE A 526 10.39 13.13 25.59
N THR A 527 10.38 14.46 25.55
CA THR A 527 9.33 15.23 24.90
C THR A 527 9.49 15.19 23.37
N ALA A 528 8.42 15.50 22.64
CA ALA A 528 8.48 15.59 21.17
C ALA A 528 9.44 16.69 20.71
N ASP A 529 9.54 17.81 21.44
CA ASP A 529 10.45 18.92 21.11
C ASP A 529 11.92 18.53 21.31
N GLU A 530 12.26 17.76 22.36
CA GLU A 530 13.64 17.24 22.55
C GLU A 530 14.04 16.29 21.42
N LEU A 531 13.11 15.42 20.99
CA LEU A 531 13.36 14.54 19.85
C LEU A 531 13.51 15.35 18.54
N ASN A 532 12.69 16.39 18.32
CA ASN A 532 12.81 17.26 17.15
C ASN A 532 14.18 17.96 17.09
N LEU A 533 14.64 18.52 18.22
CA LEU A 533 15.96 19.17 18.31
C LEU A 533 17.08 18.18 17.99
N LYS A 534 17.02 16.96 18.54
CA LYS A 534 18.04 15.93 18.27
C LYS A 534 17.97 15.44 16.82
N MET A 535 16.78 15.30 16.23
CA MET A 535 16.64 14.98 14.82
C MET A 535 17.27 16.07 13.92
N VAL A 536 17.10 17.35 14.24
CA VAL A 536 17.76 18.45 13.51
C VAL A 536 19.28 18.30 13.56
N GLU A 537 19.86 18.05 14.74
CA GLU A 537 21.32 17.83 14.87
C GLU A 537 21.83 16.69 14.00
N LEU A 538 21.06 15.59 13.90
CA LEU A 538 21.42 14.43 13.09
C LEU A 538 21.21 14.65 11.58
N LEU A 539 20.26 15.52 11.20
CA LEU A 539 19.91 15.78 9.81
C LEU A 539 20.70 16.93 9.20
N GLN A 540 21.16 17.89 9.98
CA GLN A 540 21.85 19.09 9.47
C GLN A 540 23.24 18.72 8.95
N PRO A 541 23.52 18.88 7.62
CA PRO A 541 24.85 18.67 7.09
C PRO A 541 25.82 19.73 7.64
N ALA A 542 27.08 19.36 7.87
CA ALA A 542 28.11 20.28 8.34
C ALA A 542 28.34 21.50 7.42
N THR A 543 27.95 21.39 6.15
CA THR A 543 28.05 22.46 5.15
C THR A 543 26.93 23.48 5.23
N VAL A 544 25.84 23.18 5.93
CA VAL A 544 24.64 24.03 6.04
C VAL A 544 24.72 24.89 7.29
N GLN A 545 24.67 26.19 7.10
CA GLN A 545 24.76 27.18 8.17
C GLN A 545 23.43 27.77 8.59
N THR A 546 22.42 27.70 7.73
CA THR A 546 21.07 28.19 8.03
C THR A 546 20.46 27.39 9.18
N PRO A 547 19.90 28.04 10.21
CA PRO A 547 19.18 27.35 11.28
C PRO A 547 17.99 26.55 10.73
N ILE A 548 17.83 25.32 11.23
CA ILE A 548 16.76 24.41 10.82
C ILE A 548 15.83 24.15 12.00
N GLU A 549 14.54 24.08 11.75
CA GLU A 549 13.54 23.64 12.71
C GLU A 549 12.61 22.60 12.08
N LEU A 550 12.24 21.58 12.86
CA LEU A 550 11.28 20.55 12.44
C LEU A 550 9.96 20.75 13.16
N VAL A 551 8.87 20.75 12.42
CA VAL A 551 7.49 20.80 12.91
C VAL A 551 6.76 19.54 12.46
N PHE A 552 6.20 18.78 13.39
CA PHE A 552 5.42 17.58 13.10
C PHE A 552 3.96 17.76 13.49
N GLN A 553 3.10 17.05 12.77
CA GLN A 553 1.71 16.88 13.19
C GLN A 553 1.66 16.17 14.56
N SER A 554 0.67 16.52 15.37
CA SER A 554 0.37 15.79 16.61
C SER A 554 -0.49 14.55 16.34
N LEU A 555 -0.45 13.54 17.23
CA LEU A 555 -1.36 12.39 17.15
C LEU A 555 -2.83 12.84 17.27
N GLU A 556 -3.11 13.82 18.13
CA GLU A 556 -4.44 14.37 18.26
C GLU A 556 -4.90 15.04 16.97
N GLY A 557 -4.07 15.87 16.35
CA GLY A 557 -4.35 16.51 15.07
C GLY A 557 -4.56 15.48 13.96
N LEU A 558 -3.77 14.40 13.93
CA LEU A 558 -3.97 13.29 13.00
C LEU A 558 -5.37 12.68 13.16
N HIS A 559 -5.76 12.32 14.38
CA HIS A 559 -7.07 11.68 14.62
C HIS A 559 -8.25 12.61 14.35
N GLN A 560 -8.08 13.90 14.57
CA GLN A 560 -9.10 14.90 14.21
C GLN A 560 -9.23 15.08 12.70
N ALA A 561 -8.12 15.05 11.97
CA ALA A 561 -8.11 15.20 10.51
C ALA A 561 -8.59 13.93 9.81
N ILE A 562 -8.25 12.74 10.34
CA ILE A 562 -8.51 11.43 9.75
C ILE A 562 -9.26 10.52 10.75
N PRO A 563 -10.49 10.87 11.15
CA PRO A 563 -11.18 10.15 12.23
C PRO A 563 -11.58 8.72 11.88
N ASN A 564 -11.71 8.39 10.60
CA ASN A 564 -12.17 7.10 10.13
C ASN A 564 -11.05 6.09 9.84
N HIS A 565 -9.78 6.46 10.06
CA HIS A 565 -8.63 5.58 9.88
C HIS A 565 -7.73 5.63 11.12
N PRO A 566 -8.14 4.94 12.21
CA PRO A 566 -7.48 5.01 13.52
C PRO A 566 -6.16 4.21 13.59
N GLY A 567 -5.80 3.48 12.55
CA GLY A 567 -4.56 2.70 12.50
C GLY A 567 -3.33 3.60 12.44
N ASP A 568 -2.65 3.74 13.57
CA ASP A 568 -1.55 4.69 13.81
C ASP A 568 -0.31 4.04 14.43
N TRP A 569 -0.17 2.72 14.33
CA TRP A 569 0.86 1.91 15.04
C TRP A 569 2.29 2.39 14.81
N TYR A 570 2.61 2.95 13.64
CA TYR A 570 3.93 3.49 13.33
C TYR A 570 4.22 4.82 14.07
N PHE A 571 3.19 5.48 14.64
CA PHE A 571 3.32 6.66 15.49
C PHE A 571 3.18 6.30 16.97
N SER A 572 2.18 5.48 17.31
CA SER A 572 1.81 5.17 18.71
C SER A 572 2.47 3.90 19.27
N GLY A 573 2.93 2.99 18.41
CA GLY A 573 3.42 1.66 18.79
C GLY A 573 2.33 0.68 19.22
N LYS A 574 1.04 0.98 18.92
CA LYS A 574 -0.12 0.12 19.24
C LYS A 574 -0.51 -0.68 18.01
N TYR A 575 0.07 -1.84 17.85
CA TYR A 575 -0.16 -2.68 16.69
C TYR A 575 -1.55 -3.32 16.68
N PRO A 576 -2.19 -3.45 15.48
CA PRO A 576 -3.51 -4.06 15.35
C PRO A 576 -3.53 -5.57 15.55
N THR A 577 -2.37 -6.25 15.45
CA THR A 577 -2.28 -7.71 15.61
C THR A 577 -1.13 -8.13 16.51
N PRO A 578 -1.23 -9.30 17.17
CA PRO A 578 -0.13 -9.85 17.99
C PRO A 578 1.17 -10.05 17.20
N GLY A 579 1.07 -10.44 15.92
CA GLY A 579 2.23 -10.61 15.06
C GLY A 579 2.97 -9.31 14.80
N GLY A 580 2.26 -8.19 14.68
CA GLY A 580 2.88 -6.86 14.55
C GLY A 580 3.70 -6.47 15.78
N GLU A 581 3.15 -6.69 17.00
CA GLU A 581 3.90 -6.46 18.25
C GLU A 581 5.15 -7.34 18.33
N ARG A 582 5.02 -8.63 17.99
CA ARG A 582 6.14 -9.57 17.96
C ARG A 582 7.24 -9.10 16.99
N LEU A 583 6.89 -8.71 15.78
CA LEU A 583 7.87 -8.26 14.79
C LEU A 583 8.54 -6.93 15.19
N CYS A 584 7.85 -6.05 15.91
CA CYS A 584 8.45 -4.84 16.48
C CYS A 584 9.54 -5.20 17.50
N ARG A 585 9.29 -6.14 18.40
CA ARG A 585 10.30 -6.67 19.34
C ARG A 585 11.49 -7.28 18.62
N ILE A 586 11.24 -8.10 17.59
CA ILE A 586 12.30 -8.69 16.75
C ILE A 586 13.13 -7.61 16.05
N SER A 587 12.50 -6.59 15.48
CA SER A 587 13.22 -5.48 14.83
C SER A 587 14.13 -4.74 15.81
N TYR A 588 13.69 -4.55 17.05
CA TYR A 588 14.49 -3.93 18.11
C TYR A 588 15.65 -4.83 18.55
N THR A 589 15.39 -6.12 18.82
CA THR A 589 16.44 -7.06 19.24
C THR A 589 17.53 -7.21 18.19
N GLN A 590 17.16 -7.31 16.91
CA GLN A 590 18.11 -7.34 15.78
C GLN A 590 18.97 -6.07 15.71
N TRP A 591 18.36 -4.89 15.88
CA TRP A 591 19.10 -3.63 15.93
C TRP A 591 20.07 -3.59 17.11
N TYR A 592 19.61 -3.99 18.31
CA TYR A 592 20.43 -3.99 19.52
C TYR A 592 21.63 -4.93 19.42
N GLU A 593 21.44 -6.15 18.90
CA GLU A 593 22.51 -7.13 18.67
C GLU A 593 23.53 -6.65 17.62
N ALA A 594 23.05 -6.08 16.51
CA ALA A 594 23.91 -5.53 15.47
C ALA A 594 24.76 -4.35 15.96
N ARG A 595 24.30 -3.60 16.96
CA ARG A 595 25.06 -2.51 17.59
C ARG A 595 26.20 -3.01 18.49
N LYS A 596 26.05 -4.19 19.12
CA LYS A 596 27.07 -4.77 20.03
C LYS A 596 28.20 -5.50 19.29
N ASN A 597 27.97 -5.88 18.00
CA ASN A 597 28.96 -6.49 17.12
C ASN A 597 29.68 -5.44 16.27
#